data_0e55832dfb482037b37cd1b632fe5315
#
_entry.id   0e55832dfb482037b37cd1b632fe5315
#
_cell.length_a   1.000
_cell.length_b   1.000
_cell.length_c   1.000
_cell.angle_alpha   90.00
_cell.angle_beta   90.00
_cell.angle_gamma   90.00
#
_symmetry.space_group_name_H-M   'P 1'
#
loop_
_entity.id
_entity.type
_entity.pdbx_description
1 polymer ?
#
loop_
_entity_poly.entity_id
_entity_poly.type
_entity_poly.pdbx_seq_one_letter_code
_entity_poly.pdbx_strand_id
1 'polypeptide(L)'
;MADVPIPPFDRMFMTGIWIESVLYGVNTVIFAAAIFVLTRMHKAGKSSAGFLLVTSIFLFSLSTAYVSVCLRQLLEAFIWGPPGGASIYFANIQDRLSITKLALYEVNVFTQDAILIWRMWVVYNNRWMVVILPIAMELGHVAAGIYTIRRGAYPNISVFDPFVHRGAIANWTLDLAVNIGVTLCIAYRLWSAGRFLEEFGIRRSKHPYIGIILTIIESGGIFATATLITVSLYLSGNVAAVAAIDSVVQLATITPLLIVVQVGLGLQHGISANVMTFEAATRDTLASRSESLHIDITKSQNTSGDDTLHPGNNSSIRDMKGGSV
;
A
#
# COMPACT_ATOMS: atom_id res chain seq x y z
N MET A 1 -30.15 42.24 -15.88
CA MET A 1 -29.21 41.30 -15.24
C MET A 1 -28.47 40.65 -16.39
N ALA A 2 -27.17 40.89 -16.53
CA ALA A 2 -26.37 40.22 -17.55
C ALA A 2 -26.37 38.73 -17.24
N ASP A 3 -26.78 37.90 -18.22
CA ASP A 3 -26.69 36.46 -18.14
C ASP A 3 -25.22 36.10 -17.91
N VAL A 4 -24.87 35.79 -16.66
CA VAL A 4 -23.57 35.23 -16.35
C VAL A 4 -23.56 33.85 -17.03
N PRO A 5 -22.66 33.57 -17.99
CA PRO A 5 -22.69 32.33 -18.71
C PRO A 5 -22.45 31.18 -17.70
N ILE A 6 -23.38 30.23 -17.65
CA ILE A 6 -23.28 29.05 -16.83
C ILE A 6 -22.00 28.30 -17.27
N PRO A 7 -21.06 28.04 -16.37
CA PRO A 7 -19.87 27.30 -16.72
C PRO A 7 -20.23 25.93 -17.36
N PRO A 8 -19.47 25.40 -18.32
CA PRO A 8 -19.77 24.14 -19.01
C PRO A 8 -19.57 22.91 -18.10
N PHE A 9 -20.42 22.82 -17.06
CA PHE A 9 -20.38 21.70 -16.09
C PHE A 9 -20.59 20.36 -16.77
N ASP A 10 -21.47 20.27 -17.76
CA ASP A 10 -21.80 19.09 -18.54
C ASP A 10 -20.56 18.44 -19.16
N ARG A 11 -19.72 19.24 -19.83
CA ARG A 11 -18.48 18.76 -20.45
C ARG A 11 -17.45 18.30 -19.41
N MET A 12 -17.30 19.06 -18.32
CA MET A 12 -16.32 18.74 -17.28
C MET A 12 -16.70 17.47 -16.51
N PHE A 13 -17.99 17.31 -16.17
CA PHE A 13 -18.47 16.08 -15.54
C PHE A 13 -18.32 14.87 -16.45
N MET A 14 -18.68 14.96 -17.73
CA MET A 14 -18.51 13.87 -18.68
C MET A 14 -17.04 13.48 -18.81
N THR A 15 -16.12 14.44 -18.92
CA THR A 15 -14.67 14.19 -18.98
C THR A 15 -14.17 13.54 -17.68
N GLY A 16 -14.61 14.04 -16.52
CA GLY A 16 -14.25 13.48 -15.22
C GLY A 16 -14.66 12.03 -15.07
N ILE A 17 -15.91 11.70 -15.38
CA ILE A 17 -16.43 10.34 -15.29
C ILE A 17 -15.76 9.41 -16.31
N TRP A 18 -15.37 9.90 -17.49
CA TRP A 18 -14.60 9.11 -18.45
C TRP A 18 -13.22 8.75 -17.89
N ILE A 19 -12.48 9.73 -17.35
CA ILE A 19 -11.18 9.49 -16.71
C ILE A 19 -11.32 8.54 -15.51
N GLU A 20 -12.35 8.77 -14.69
CA GLU A 20 -12.69 7.90 -13.56
C GLU A 20 -12.92 6.47 -13.99
N SER A 21 -13.66 6.24 -15.08
CA SER A 21 -13.94 4.89 -15.61
C SER A 21 -12.66 4.17 -16.04
N VAL A 22 -11.72 4.88 -16.68
CA VAL A 22 -10.40 4.34 -17.04
C VAL A 22 -9.61 3.95 -15.78
N LEU A 23 -9.56 4.85 -14.78
CA LEU A 23 -8.89 4.59 -13.50
C LEU A 23 -9.55 3.45 -12.73
N TYR A 24 -10.88 3.32 -12.80
CA TYR A 24 -11.61 2.19 -12.21
C TYR A 24 -11.22 0.86 -12.88
N GLY A 25 -11.00 0.84 -14.19
CA GLY A 25 -10.46 -0.34 -14.89
C GLY A 25 -9.08 -0.73 -14.36
N VAL A 26 -8.17 0.23 -14.18
CA VAL A 26 -6.85 0.01 -13.57
C VAL A 26 -7.00 -0.49 -12.12
N ASN A 27 -7.89 0.14 -11.34
CA ASN A 27 -8.18 -0.24 -9.96
C ASN A 27 -8.66 -1.70 -9.87
N THR A 28 -9.50 -2.15 -10.79
CA THR A 28 -9.99 -3.53 -10.85
C THR A 28 -8.85 -4.54 -11.03
N VAL A 29 -7.88 -4.25 -11.89
CA VAL A 29 -6.71 -5.12 -12.10
C VAL A 29 -5.83 -5.17 -10.86
N ILE A 30 -5.57 -4.02 -10.25
CA ILE A 30 -4.76 -3.93 -9.02
C ILE A 30 -5.47 -4.64 -7.86
N PHE A 31 -6.78 -4.49 -7.74
CA PHE A 31 -7.60 -5.18 -6.74
C PHE A 31 -7.51 -6.71 -6.92
N ALA A 32 -7.65 -7.23 -8.13
CA ALA A 32 -7.51 -8.66 -8.40
C ALA A 32 -6.12 -9.18 -7.98
N ALA A 33 -5.05 -8.43 -8.29
CA ALA A 33 -3.70 -8.75 -7.85
C ALA A 33 -3.55 -8.71 -6.31
N ALA A 34 -4.14 -7.70 -5.66
CA ALA A 34 -4.12 -7.56 -4.20
C ALA A 34 -4.83 -8.73 -3.51
N ILE A 35 -6.02 -9.12 -3.99
CA ILE A 35 -6.76 -10.28 -3.46
C ILE A 35 -5.95 -11.56 -3.61
N PHE A 36 -5.34 -11.79 -4.78
CA PHE A 36 -4.48 -12.96 -5.02
C PHE A 36 -3.32 -13.03 -4.02
N VAL A 37 -2.62 -11.91 -3.79
CA VAL A 37 -1.51 -11.83 -2.84
C VAL A 37 -1.98 -12.03 -1.41
N LEU A 38 -3.05 -11.34 -1.00
CA LEU A 38 -3.58 -11.40 0.37
C LEU A 38 -4.12 -12.77 0.74
N THR A 39 -4.81 -13.45 -0.18
CA THR A 39 -5.31 -14.81 0.05
C THR A 39 -4.17 -15.81 0.24
N ARG A 40 -3.06 -15.66 -0.49
CA ARG A 40 -1.84 -16.46 -0.28
C ARG A 40 -1.20 -16.16 1.09
N MET A 41 -1.08 -14.87 1.45
CA MET A 41 -0.53 -14.47 2.74
C MET A 41 -1.39 -14.94 3.93
N HIS A 42 -2.70 -14.91 3.77
CA HIS A 42 -3.64 -15.40 4.79
C HIS A 42 -3.51 -16.90 5.00
N LYS A 43 -3.42 -17.68 3.92
CA LYS A 43 -3.17 -19.13 3.98
C LYS A 43 -1.81 -19.48 4.62
N ALA A 44 -0.84 -18.57 4.52
CA ALA A 44 0.47 -18.70 5.19
C ALA A 44 0.45 -18.28 6.68
N GLY A 45 -0.72 -18.04 7.28
CA GLY A 45 -0.89 -17.76 8.71
C GLY A 45 -0.49 -16.34 9.15
N LYS A 46 -0.37 -15.37 8.23
CA LYS A 46 -0.06 -13.99 8.60
C LYS A 46 -1.30 -13.28 9.13
N SER A 47 -1.31 -12.96 10.42
CA SER A 47 -2.45 -12.34 11.14
C SER A 47 -2.96 -11.04 10.50
N SER A 48 -2.07 -10.18 10.00
CA SER A 48 -2.45 -8.90 9.38
C SER A 48 -3.11 -9.06 8.00
N ALA A 49 -2.98 -10.22 7.34
CA ALA A 49 -3.50 -10.43 5.99
C ALA A 49 -5.03 -10.43 5.95
N GLY A 50 -5.69 -10.94 6.99
CA GLY A 50 -7.16 -10.92 7.10
C GLY A 50 -7.73 -9.50 7.18
N PHE A 51 -7.14 -8.65 8.01
CA PHE A 51 -7.54 -7.24 8.12
C PHE A 51 -7.37 -6.50 6.77
N LEU A 52 -6.20 -6.64 6.13
CA LEU A 52 -5.94 -6.03 4.84
C LEU A 52 -6.86 -6.56 3.73
N LEU A 53 -7.26 -7.83 3.79
CA LEU A 53 -8.20 -8.42 2.84
C LEU A 53 -9.58 -7.76 2.96
N VAL A 54 -10.11 -7.67 4.18
CA VAL A 54 -11.43 -7.05 4.45
C VAL A 54 -11.43 -5.58 4.04
N THR A 55 -10.41 -4.82 4.42
CA THR A 55 -10.31 -3.40 4.07
C THR A 55 -10.14 -3.17 2.57
N SER A 56 -9.41 -4.05 1.85
CA SER A 56 -9.28 -3.98 0.40
C SER A 56 -10.61 -4.23 -0.32
N ILE A 57 -11.39 -5.22 0.13
CA ILE A 57 -12.73 -5.50 -0.40
C ILE A 57 -13.65 -4.31 -0.12
N PHE A 58 -13.60 -3.74 1.07
CA PHE A 58 -14.43 -2.60 1.45
C PHE A 58 -14.12 -1.36 0.59
N LEU A 59 -12.83 -1.00 0.42
CA LEU A 59 -12.41 0.11 -0.45
C LEU A 59 -12.87 -0.09 -1.90
N PHE A 60 -12.68 -1.28 -2.46
CA PHE A 60 -13.11 -1.56 -3.83
C PHE A 60 -14.62 -1.49 -3.97
N SER A 61 -15.39 -1.94 -2.97
CA SER A 61 -16.84 -1.82 -2.94
C SER A 61 -17.30 -0.36 -2.91
N LEU A 62 -16.63 0.50 -2.13
CA LEU A 62 -16.90 1.94 -2.10
C LEU A 62 -16.61 2.60 -3.46
N SER A 63 -15.48 2.27 -4.07
CA SER A 63 -15.10 2.74 -5.40
C SER A 63 -16.13 2.32 -6.47
N THR A 64 -16.60 1.06 -6.42
CA THR A 64 -17.65 0.55 -7.32
C THR A 64 -18.98 1.26 -7.11
N ALA A 65 -19.37 1.50 -5.85
CA ALA A 65 -20.59 2.26 -5.53
C ALA A 65 -20.49 3.69 -6.06
N TYR A 66 -19.32 4.34 -5.93
CA TYR A 66 -19.08 5.68 -6.44
C TYR A 66 -19.26 5.77 -7.96
N VAL A 67 -18.60 4.88 -8.73
CA VAL A 67 -18.75 4.79 -10.20
C VAL A 67 -20.20 4.56 -10.60
N SER A 68 -20.93 3.71 -9.85
CA SER A 68 -22.34 3.42 -10.11
C SER A 68 -23.22 4.66 -9.92
N VAL A 69 -22.95 5.47 -8.90
CA VAL A 69 -23.64 6.77 -8.68
C VAL A 69 -23.32 7.75 -9.80
N CYS A 70 -22.05 7.83 -10.22
CA CYS A 70 -21.64 8.68 -11.35
C CYS A 70 -22.35 8.30 -12.66
N LEU A 71 -22.45 7.00 -12.96
CA LEU A 71 -23.22 6.51 -14.11
C LEU A 71 -24.69 6.90 -14.01
N ARG A 72 -25.31 6.75 -12.84
CA ARG A 72 -26.70 7.15 -12.61
C ARG A 72 -26.90 8.64 -12.84
N GLN A 73 -25.98 9.48 -12.37
CA GLN A 73 -26.03 10.93 -12.62
C GLN A 73 -25.94 11.26 -14.11
N LEU A 74 -25.09 10.55 -14.88
CA LEU A 74 -25.04 10.74 -16.34
C LEU A 74 -26.39 10.41 -17.02
N LEU A 75 -27.00 9.28 -16.63
CA LEU A 75 -28.30 8.88 -17.18
C LEU A 75 -29.39 9.91 -16.86
N GLU A 76 -29.41 10.43 -15.64
CA GLU A 76 -30.37 11.47 -15.24
C GLU A 76 -30.14 12.80 -15.96
N ALA A 77 -28.88 13.22 -16.10
CA ALA A 77 -28.55 14.51 -16.72
C ALA A 77 -28.78 14.55 -18.25
N PHE A 78 -28.44 13.45 -18.95
CA PHE A 78 -28.40 13.45 -20.42
C PHE A 78 -29.56 12.70 -21.09
N ILE A 79 -30.13 11.68 -20.41
CA ILE A 79 -31.18 10.84 -21.03
C ILE A 79 -32.55 11.13 -20.46
N TRP A 80 -32.68 11.28 -19.15
CA TRP A 80 -33.99 11.48 -18.51
C TRP A 80 -34.30 12.93 -18.19
N GLY A 81 -33.29 13.81 -18.24
CA GLY A 81 -33.46 15.26 -18.08
C GLY A 81 -33.95 15.95 -19.36
N PRO A 82 -34.40 17.23 -19.25
CA PRO A 82 -34.77 18.02 -20.39
C PRO A 82 -33.56 18.32 -21.30
N PRO A 83 -33.75 18.43 -22.64
CA PRO A 83 -32.68 18.78 -23.55
C PRO A 83 -31.96 20.08 -23.13
N GLY A 84 -30.62 20.04 -23.04
CA GLY A 84 -29.82 21.20 -22.59
C GLY A 84 -29.80 21.42 -21.08
N GLY A 85 -30.49 20.58 -20.29
CA GLY A 85 -30.56 20.72 -18.83
C GLY A 85 -29.38 20.17 -18.04
N ALA A 86 -28.45 19.44 -18.69
CA ALA A 86 -27.37 18.77 -18.04
C ALA A 86 -26.46 19.70 -17.21
N SER A 87 -26.10 20.87 -17.73
CA SER A 87 -25.31 21.87 -16.98
C SER A 87 -26.02 22.37 -15.73
N ILE A 88 -27.36 22.54 -15.79
CA ILE A 88 -28.17 22.95 -14.64
C ILE A 88 -28.26 21.82 -13.62
N TYR A 89 -28.43 20.58 -14.09
CA TYR A 89 -28.45 19.40 -13.22
C TYR A 89 -27.15 19.27 -12.41
N PHE A 90 -25.99 19.33 -13.07
CA PHE A 90 -24.69 19.22 -12.41
C PHE A 90 -24.32 20.47 -11.57
N ALA A 91 -24.89 21.63 -11.83
CA ALA A 91 -24.72 22.79 -10.97
C ALA A 91 -25.50 22.66 -9.64
N ASN A 92 -26.49 21.76 -9.58
CA ASN A 92 -27.31 21.51 -8.40
C ASN A 92 -26.67 20.49 -7.48
N ILE A 93 -25.83 20.93 -6.54
CA ILE A 93 -25.18 20.08 -5.53
C ILE A 93 -26.14 19.53 -4.46
N GLN A 94 -27.37 20.02 -4.41
CA GLN A 94 -28.38 19.63 -3.43
C GLN A 94 -29.09 18.33 -3.81
N ASP A 95 -28.87 17.84 -5.03
CA ASP A 95 -29.44 16.58 -5.49
C ASP A 95 -28.96 15.41 -4.62
N ARG A 96 -29.87 14.46 -4.38
CA ARG A 96 -29.59 13.30 -3.53
C ARG A 96 -28.39 12.49 -4.02
N LEU A 97 -28.22 12.34 -5.33
CA LEU A 97 -27.10 11.63 -5.92
C LEU A 97 -25.78 12.39 -5.70
N SER A 98 -25.80 13.73 -5.81
CA SER A 98 -24.63 14.58 -5.54
C SER A 98 -24.18 14.48 -4.07
N ILE A 99 -25.13 14.50 -3.12
CA ILE A 99 -24.85 14.32 -1.70
C ILE A 99 -24.32 12.90 -1.42
N THR A 100 -24.93 11.88 -2.05
CA THR A 100 -24.46 10.48 -1.90
C THR A 100 -23.05 10.32 -2.46
N LYS A 101 -22.76 10.92 -3.60
CA LYS A 101 -21.43 10.94 -4.23
C LYS A 101 -20.38 11.54 -3.30
N LEU A 102 -20.67 12.71 -2.71
CA LEU A 102 -19.76 13.35 -1.75
C LEU A 102 -19.58 12.52 -0.47
N ALA A 103 -20.63 11.86 0.04
CA ALA A 103 -20.52 10.99 1.18
C ALA A 103 -19.66 9.74 0.90
N LEU A 104 -19.82 9.13 -0.28
CA LEU A 104 -18.98 8.02 -0.72
C LEU A 104 -17.51 8.42 -0.89
N TYR A 105 -17.27 9.62 -1.44
CA TYR A 105 -15.93 10.21 -1.51
C TYR A 105 -15.29 10.28 -0.12
N GLU A 106 -15.98 10.90 0.83
CA GLU A 106 -15.47 11.11 2.19
C GLU A 106 -15.17 9.80 2.90
N VAL A 107 -16.07 8.81 2.82
CA VAL A 107 -15.87 7.49 3.43
C VAL A 107 -14.70 6.74 2.77
N ASN A 108 -14.49 6.90 1.46
CA ASN A 108 -13.40 6.27 0.74
C ASN A 108 -12.04 6.84 1.20
N VAL A 109 -11.90 8.18 1.20
CA VAL A 109 -10.67 8.88 1.62
C VAL A 109 -10.38 8.59 3.09
N PHE A 110 -11.38 8.70 3.98
CA PHE A 110 -11.24 8.32 5.39
C PHE A 110 -10.72 6.88 5.57
N THR A 111 -11.25 5.93 4.81
CA THR A 111 -10.83 4.53 4.90
C THR A 111 -9.38 4.35 4.45
N GLN A 112 -8.97 5.04 3.37
CA GLN A 112 -7.59 5.06 2.90
C GLN A 112 -6.64 5.60 3.97
N ASP A 113 -6.97 6.75 4.56
CA ASP A 113 -6.13 7.41 5.58
C ASP A 113 -6.07 6.59 6.86
N ALA A 114 -7.17 5.98 7.27
CA ALA A 114 -7.19 5.05 8.41
C ALA A 114 -6.23 3.86 8.19
N ILE A 115 -6.16 3.30 6.98
CA ILE A 115 -5.21 2.22 6.64
C ILE A 115 -3.77 2.75 6.68
N LEU A 116 -3.53 3.96 6.18
CA LEU A 116 -2.21 4.59 6.17
C LEU A 116 -1.72 4.85 7.61
N ILE A 117 -2.57 5.40 8.47
CA ILE A 117 -2.29 5.63 9.91
C ILE A 117 -2.07 4.29 10.63
N TRP A 118 -2.89 3.28 10.36
CA TRP A 118 -2.69 1.94 10.93
C TRP A 118 -1.33 1.35 10.56
N ARG A 119 -0.90 1.50 9.28
CA ARG A 119 0.44 1.06 8.83
C ARG A 119 1.54 1.80 9.58
N MET A 120 1.41 3.11 9.76
CA MET A 120 2.37 3.89 10.56
C MET A 120 2.47 3.35 11.98
N TRP A 121 1.34 3.08 12.64
CA TRP A 121 1.30 2.49 13.98
C TRP A 121 2.06 1.17 14.06
N VAL A 122 1.85 0.26 13.09
CA VAL A 122 2.56 -1.02 13.01
C VAL A 122 4.06 -0.83 12.79
N VAL A 123 4.47 0.06 11.89
CA VAL A 123 5.88 0.34 11.58
C VAL A 123 6.63 0.95 12.77
N TYR A 124 5.94 1.72 13.61
CA TYR A 124 6.47 2.29 14.85
C TYR A 124 6.33 1.37 16.06
N ASN A 125 6.16 0.05 15.83
CA ASN A 125 6.09 -0.96 16.88
C ASN A 125 4.96 -0.69 17.89
N ASN A 126 3.77 -0.34 17.41
CA ASN A 126 2.54 -0.10 18.16
C ASN A 126 2.64 1.07 19.17
N ARG A 127 3.50 2.05 18.92
CA ARG A 127 3.61 3.26 19.76
C ARG A 127 2.48 4.25 19.45
N TRP A 128 1.53 4.39 20.35
CA TRP A 128 0.38 5.30 20.19
C TRP A 128 0.75 6.78 20.06
N MET A 129 1.82 7.23 20.73
CA MET A 129 2.23 8.64 20.70
C MET A 129 2.48 9.18 19.29
N VAL A 130 2.91 8.33 18.35
CA VAL A 130 3.22 8.75 17.00
C VAL A 130 1.97 8.98 16.16
N VAL A 131 0.89 8.25 16.44
CA VAL A 131 -0.36 8.29 15.66
C VAL A 131 -1.39 9.28 16.20
N ILE A 132 -1.21 9.83 17.39
CA ILE A 132 -2.16 10.78 18.01
C ILE A 132 -2.37 12.00 17.11
N LEU A 133 -1.27 12.59 16.59
CA LEU A 133 -1.36 13.77 15.73
C LEU A 133 -2.09 13.48 14.41
N PRO A 134 -1.72 12.44 13.62
CA PRO A 134 -2.47 12.07 12.42
C PRO A 134 -3.94 11.75 12.69
N ILE A 135 -4.26 11.05 13.78
CA ILE A 135 -5.66 10.77 14.16
C ILE A 135 -6.42 12.08 14.45
N ALA A 136 -5.83 13.03 15.16
CA ALA A 136 -6.46 14.31 15.42
C ALA A 136 -6.70 15.11 14.14
N MET A 137 -5.75 15.08 13.18
CA MET A 137 -5.89 15.72 11.87
C MET A 137 -6.97 15.04 11.04
N GLU A 138 -7.05 13.71 11.06
CA GLU A 138 -8.07 12.92 10.38
C GLU A 138 -9.49 13.20 10.91
N LEU A 139 -9.64 13.32 12.23
CA LEU A 139 -10.91 13.74 12.84
C LEU A 139 -11.30 15.15 12.40
N GLY A 140 -10.33 16.06 12.26
CA GLY A 140 -10.54 17.39 11.69
C GLY A 140 -10.98 17.35 10.23
N HIS A 141 -10.34 16.47 9.40
CA HIS A 141 -10.70 16.21 8.02
C HIS A 141 -12.17 15.77 7.90
N VAL A 142 -12.55 14.71 8.60
CA VAL A 142 -13.94 14.20 8.61
C VAL A 142 -14.95 15.26 9.08
N ALA A 143 -14.63 16.04 10.12
CA ALA A 143 -15.48 17.11 10.59
C ALA A 143 -15.67 18.20 9.53
N ALA A 144 -14.61 18.60 8.80
CA ALA A 144 -14.67 19.55 7.71
C ALA A 144 -15.48 19.01 6.53
N GLY A 145 -15.32 17.72 6.18
CA GLY A 145 -16.10 17.05 5.15
C GLY A 145 -17.58 16.99 5.46
N ILE A 146 -17.96 16.56 6.67
CA ILE A 146 -19.36 16.55 7.14
C ILE A 146 -19.94 17.97 7.12
N TYR A 147 -19.18 18.97 7.56
CA TYR A 147 -19.60 20.37 7.52
C TYR A 147 -19.88 20.81 6.09
N THR A 148 -18.99 20.51 5.15
CA THR A 148 -19.10 20.87 3.73
C THR A 148 -20.33 20.21 3.09
N ILE A 149 -20.54 18.91 3.31
CA ILE A 149 -21.68 18.15 2.79
C ILE A 149 -23.00 18.73 3.35
N ARG A 150 -23.06 18.97 4.66
CA ARG A 150 -24.26 19.54 5.29
C ARG A 150 -24.58 20.94 4.78
N ARG A 151 -23.57 21.79 4.59
CA ARG A 151 -23.78 23.16 4.03
C ARG A 151 -24.20 23.09 2.58
N GLY A 152 -23.60 22.21 1.76
CA GLY A 152 -23.98 22.01 0.35
C GLY A 152 -25.40 21.49 0.16
N ALA A 153 -25.97 20.81 1.18
CA ALA A 153 -27.35 20.31 1.15
C ALA A 153 -28.43 21.39 1.38
N TYR A 154 -28.05 22.62 1.81
CA TYR A 154 -29.03 23.69 1.97
C TYR A 154 -29.49 24.25 0.61
N PRO A 155 -30.79 24.68 0.48
CA PRO A 155 -31.32 25.18 -0.77
C PRO A 155 -30.61 26.47 -1.23
N ASN A 156 -30.45 26.60 -2.55
CA ASN A 156 -29.85 27.78 -3.22
C ASN A 156 -28.37 28.04 -2.91
N ILE A 157 -27.63 27.02 -2.53
CA ILE A 157 -26.17 27.10 -2.30
C ILE A 157 -25.41 26.60 -3.53
N SER A 158 -24.42 27.38 -3.98
CA SER A 158 -23.50 27.02 -5.07
C SER A 158 -22.31 26.24 -4.55
N VAL A 159 -21.63 25.46 -5.42
CA VAL A 159 -20.34 24.78 -5.16
C VAL A 159 -19.27 25.75 -4.65
N PHE A 160 -19.31 27.02 -5.12
CA PHE A 160 -18.37 28.07 -4.74
C PHE A 160 -18.90 29.02 -3.66
N ASP A 161 -19.97 28.62 -2.92
CA ASP A 161 -20.41 29.37 -1.75
C ASP A 161 -19.26 29.52 -0.75
N PRO A 162 -19.03 30.71 -0.15
CA PRO A 162 -17.87 30.94 0.74
C PRO A 162 -17.75 29.97 1.92
N PHE A 163 -18.85 29.44 2.44
CA PHE A 163 -18.84 28.48 3.54
C PHE A 163 -18.49 27.06 3.04
N VAL A 164 -19.06 26.64 1.90
CA VAL A 164 -18.72 25.36 1.26
C VAL A 164 -17.26 25.39 0.83
N HIS A 165 -16.82 26.50 0.23
CA HIS A 165 -15.44 26.71 -0.21
C HIS A 165 -14.42 26.57 0.92
N ARG A 166 -14.65 27.26 2.06
CA ARG A 166 -13.75 27.15 3.22
C ARG A 166 -13.72 25.75 3.80
N GLY A 167 -14.88 25.09 3.88
CA GLY A 167 -14.97 23.71 4.37
C GLY A 167 -14.23 22.72 3.48
N ALA A 168 -14.39 22.82 2.16
CA ALA A 168 -13.72 21.99 1.17
C ALA A 168 -12.19 22.18 1.19
N ILE A 169 -11.70 23.43 1.29
CA ILE A 169 -10.26 23.71 1.42
C ILE A 169 -9.70 23.11 2.70
N ALA A 170 -10.39 23.28 3.83
CA ALA A 170 -9.95 22.71 5.11
C ALA A 170 -9.90 21.18 5.04
N ASN A 171 -10.92 20.54 4.45
CA ASN A 171 -10.99 19.11 4.22
C ASN A 171 -9.77 18.62 3.43
N TRP A 172 -9.57 19.07 2.21
CA TRP A 172 -8.46 18.62 1.36
C TRP A 172 -7.07 18.98 1.87
N THR A 173 -6.92 20.12 2.58
CA THR A 173 -5.64 20.50 3.16
C THR A 173 -5.25 19.56 4.29
N LEU A 174 -6.21 19.15 5.13
CA LEU A 174 -5.99 18.19 6.20
C LEU A 174 -5.68 16.79 5.65
N ASP A 175 -6.45 16.31 4.66
CA ASP A 175 -6.17 15.07 3.93
C ASP A 175 -4.75 15.05 3.37
N LEU A 176 -4.37 16.09 2.62
CA LEU A 176 -3.03 16.22 2.04
C LEU A 176 -1.94 16.21 3.12
N ALA A 177 -2.15 16.89 4.24
CA ALA A 177 -1.21 16.94 5.34
C ALA A 177 -1.07 15.59 6.05
N VAL A 178 -2.17 14.85 6.24
CA VAL A 178 -2.15 13.47 6.78
C VAL A 178 -1.39 12.56 5.83
N ASN A 179 -1.75 12.56 4.56
CA ASN A 179 -1.15 11.68 3.55
C ASN A 179 0.36 11.91 3.42
N ILE A 180 0.82 13.16 3.22
CA ILE A 180 2.25 13.50 3.12
C ILE A 180 2.96 13.22 4.44
N GLY A 181 2.40 13.66 5.57
CA GLY A 181 3.04 13.53 6.89
C GLY A 181 3.24 12.07 7.27
N VAL A 182 2.21 11.25 7.15
CA VAL A 182 2.27 9.82 7.50
C VAL A 182 3.18 9.06 6.54
N THR A 183 3.12 9.35 5.23
CA THR A 183 3.99 8.73 4.22
C THR A 183 5.47 9.01 4.50
N LEU A 184 5.83 10.27 4.79
CA LEU A 184 7.19 10.66 5.14
C LEU A 184 7.66 10.03 6.47
N CYS A 185 6.79 9.95 7.47
CA CYS A 185 7.11 9.29 8.74
C CYS A 185 7.40 7.80 8.54
N ILE A 186 6.59 7.09 7.76
CA ILE A 186 6.81 5.67 7.44
C ILE A 186 8.14 5.50 6.67
N ALA A 187 8.36 6.31 5.63
CA ALA A 187 9.57 6.27 4.82
C ALA A 187 10.83 6.53 5.66
N TYR A 188 10.81 7.56 6.52
CA TYR A 188 11.90 7.87 7.44
C TYR A 188 12.20 6.72 8.40
N ARG A 189 11.17 6.11 8.99
CA ARG A 189 11.33 4.99 9.93
C ARG A 189 11.96 3.77 9.26
N LEU A 190 11.50 3.42 8.06
CA LEU A 190 12.04 2.30 7.30
C LEU A 190 13.49 2.56 6.85
N TRP A 191 13.79 3.80 6.43
CA TRP A 191 15.14 4.20 6.06
C TRP A 191 16.10 4.14 7.26
N SER A 192 15.68 4.67 8.41
CA SER A 192 16.46 4.61 9.66
C SER A 192 16.72 3.17 10.11
N ALA A 193 15.72 2.29 10.01
CA ALA A 193 15.89 0.87 10.32
C ALA A 193 16.86 0.18 9.35
N GLY A 194 16.84 0.54 8.07
CA GLY A 194 17.78 0.04 7.07
C GLY A 194 19.23 0.41 7.37
N ARG A 195 19.48 1.68 7.71
CA ARG A 195 20.82 2.18 8.08
C ARG A 195 21.37 1.49 9.33
N PHE A 196 20.53 1.29 10.34
CA PHE A 196 20.93 0.59 11.57
C PHE A 196 21.43 -0.84 11.29
N LEU A 197 20.77 -1.57 10.40
CA LEU A 197 21.19 -2.93 10.03
C LEU A 197 22.53 -2.95 9.26
N GLU A 198 22.84 -1.93 8.47
CA GLU A 198 24.13 -1.77 7.79
C GLU A 198 25.29 -1.57 8.79
N GLU A 199 25.06 -0.76 9.80
CA GLU A 199 26.05 -0.43 10.83
C GLU A 199 26.47 -1.67 11.65
N PHE A 200 25.56 -2.64 11.82
CA PHE A 200 25.83 -3.93 12.47
C PHE A 200 26.43 -4.99 11.54
N GLY A 201 26.88 -4.62 10.34
CA GLY A 201 27.62 -5.53 9.45
C GLY A 201 26.79 -6.64 8.81
N ILE A 202 25.47 -6.60 8.91
CA ILE A 202 24.55 -7.50 8.22
C ILE A 202 24.44 -7.05 6.76
N ARG A 203 25.52 -7.28 6.01
CA ARG A 203 25.62 -6.98 4.58
C ARG A 203 24.74 -7.95 3.79
N ARG A 204 23.45 -7.69 3.72
CA ARG A 204 22.55 -8.39 2.81
C ARG A 204 22.60 -7.69 1.46
N SER A 205 23.09 -8.38 0.44
CA SER A 205 23.11 -7.93 -0.94
C SER A 205 21.73 -7.43 -1.34
N LYS A 206 21.61 -6.12 -1.67
CA LYS A 206 20.41 -5.32 -1.99
C LYS A 206 19.48 -5.10 -0.79
N HIS A 207 19.35 -3.83 -0.42
CA HIS A 207 18.45 -3.33 0.64
C HIS A 207 16.98 -3.68 0.33
N PRO A 208 16.38 -4.71 0.97
CA PRO A 208 14.99 -5.08 0.69
C PRO A 208 14.00 -3.96 1.08
N TYR A 209 14.43 -3.06 1.97
CA TYR A 209 13.61 -1.95 2.45
C TYR A 209 13.51 -0.77 1.46
N ILE A 210 14.53 -0.55 0.61
CA ILE A 210 14.52 0.58 -0.35
C ILE A 210 13.38 0.43 -1.36
N GLY A 211 13.14 -0.78 -1.87
CA GLY A 211 12.02 -1.02 -2.78
C GLY A 211 10.67 -0.71 -2.14
N ILE A 212 10.48 -1.09 -0.89
CA ILE A 212 9.24 -0.82 -0.13
C ILE A 212 9.10 0.68 0.13
N ILE A 213 10.18 1.38 0.51
CA ILE A 213 10.18 2.82 0.74
C ILE A 213 9.80 3.57 -0.55
N LEU A 214 10.44 3.25 -1.67
CA LEU A 214 10.15 3.87 -2.96
C LEU A 214 8.69 3.68 -3.36
N THR A 215 8.14 2.48 -3.18
CA THR A 215 6.73 2.20 -3.42
C THR A 215 5.79 3.06 -2.60
N ILE A 216 6.06 3.18 -1.30
CA ILE A 216 5.22 3.98 -0.40
C ILE A 216 5.26 5.46 -0.79
N ILE A 217 6.46 5.97 -1.13
CA ILE A 217 6.61 7.36 -1.58
C ILE A 217 5.94 7.57 -2.94
N GLU A 218 6.11 6.64 -3.89
CA GLU A 218 5.53 6.73 -5.23
C GLU A 218 3.99 6.71 -5.17
N SER A 219 3.42 5.74 -4.46
CA SER A 219 1.96 5.63 -4.35
C SER A 219 1.34 6.80 -3.58
N GLY A 220 1.93 7.22 -2.46
CA GLY A 220 1.50 8.40 -1.70
C GLY A 220 1.69 9.70 -2.49
N GLY A 221 2.77 9.80 -3.27
CA GLY A 221 3.07 10.93 -4.14
C GLY A 221 2.05 11.10 -5.28
N ILE A 222 1.59 10.00 -5.89
CA ILE A 222 0.54 10.03 -6.93
C ILE A 222 -0.75 10.61 -6.35
N PHE A 223 -1.21 10.12 -5.21
CA PHE A 223 -2.41 10.61 -4.54
C PHE A 223 -2.27 12.08 -4.12
N ALA A 224 -1.17 12.43 -3.45
CA ALA A 224 -0.90 13.80 -3.01
C ALA A 224 -0.86 14.79 -4.19
N THR A 225 -0.27 14.39 -5.33
CA THR A 225 -0.23 15.23 -6.54
C THR A 225 -1.63 15.44 -7.10
N ALA A 226 -2.46 14.40 -7.17
CA ALA A 226 -3.84 14.50 -7.63
C ALA A 226 -4.68 15.42 -6.72
N THR A 227 -4.57 15.25 -5.40
CA THR A 227 -5.25 16.12 -4.42
C THR A 227 -4.76 17.57 -4.55
N LEU A 228 -3.46 17.80 -4.71
CA LEU A 228 -2.89 19.13 -4.90
C LEU A 228 -3.41 19.81 -6.18
N ILE A 229 -3.51 19.09 -7.29
CA ILE A 229 -4.09 19.57 -8.55
C ILE A 229 -5.56 19.94 -8.32
N THR A 230 -6.33 19.08 -7.65
CA THR A 230 -7.75 19.33 -7.35
C THR A 230 -7.93 20.60 -6.51
N VAL A 231 -7.14 20.76 -5.44
CA VAL A 231 -7.15 21.96 -4.59
C VAL A 231 -6.79 23.21 -5.40
N SER A 232 -5.75 23.15 -6.23
CA SER A 232 -5.30 24.27 -7.05
C SER A 232 -6.38 24.72 -8.06
N LEU A 233 -7.04 23.76 -8.72
CA LEU A 233 -8.15 24.04 -9.64
C LEU A 233 -9.35 24.64 -8.90
N TYR A 234 -9.68 24.13 -7.73
CA TYR A 234 -10.80 24.63 -6.92
C TYR A 234 -10.54 26.04 -6.40
N LEU A 235 -9.32 26.34 -5.92
CA LEU A 235 -8.91 27.66 -5.47
C LEU A 235 -8.95 28.71 -6.62
N SER A 236 -8.65 28.28 -7.83
CA SER A 236 -8.75 29.16 -9.02
C SER A 236 -10.19 29.34 -9.52
N GLY A 237 -11.19 28.74 -8.86
CA GLY A 237 -12.59 28.77 -9.29
C GLY A 237 -12.87 28.05 -10.62
N ASN A 238 -11.95 27.13 -11.01
CA ASN A 238 -12.07 26.41 -12.28
C ASN A 238 -13.01 25.21 -12.11
N VAL A 239 -13.98 25.09 -13.01
CA VAL A 239 -14.95 23.98 -13.03
C VAL A 239 -14.26 22.61 -13.23
N ALA A 240 -13.06 22.57 -13.82
CA ALA A 240 -12.29 21.35 -13.97
C ALA A 240 -11.93 20.68 -12.63
N ALA A 241 -12.02 21.40 -11.49
CA ALA A 241 -11.87 20.82 -10.17
C ALA A 241 -12.85 19.66 -9.93
N VAL A 242 -14.06 19.75 -10.47
CA VAL A 242 -15.09 18.71 -10.33
C VAL A 242 -14.66 17.42 -11.02
N ALA A 243 -14.08 17.52 -12.21
CA ALA A 243 -13.52 16.37 -12.93
C ALA A 243 -12.32 15.73 -12.19
N ALA A 244 -11.51 16.57 -11.53
CA ALA A 244 -10.37 16.10 -10.76
C ALA A 244 -10.79 15.31 -9.51
N ILE A 245 -11.87 15.72 -8.82
CA ILE A 245 -12.41 15.02 -7.64
C ILE A 245 -12.74 13.55 -7.95
N ASP A 246 -13.36 13.27 -9.10
CA ASP A 246 -13.74 11.92 -9.51
C ASP A 246 -12.50 11.01 -9.68
N SER A 247 -11.40 11.58 -10.18
CA SER A 247 -10.13 10.87 -10.30
C SER A 247 -9.48 10.57 -8.95
N VAL A 248 -9.58 11.49 -7.99
CA VAL A 248 -9.00 11.34 -6.64
C VAL A 248 -9.57 10.13 -5.91
N VAL A 249 -10.87 9.84 -6.03
CA VAL A 249 -11.51 8.66 -5.40
C VAL A 249 -10.87 7.36 -5.87
N GLN A 250 -10.61 7.23 -7.17
CA GLN A 250 -9.99 6.03 -7.72
C GLN A 250 -8.55 5.89 -7.25
N LEU A 251 -7.80 6.99 -7.21
CA LEU A 251 -6.42 7.01 -6.72
C LEU A 251 -6.34 6.72 -5.21
N ALA A 252 -7.30 7.20 -4.43
CA ALA A 252 -7.44 6.88 -3.02
C ALA A 252 -7.58 5.37 -2.78
N THR A 253 -8.32 4.67 -3.63
CA THR A 253 -8.45 3.21 -3.56
C THR A 253 -7.21 2.49 -4.08
N ILE A 254 -6.61 2.96 -5.18
CA ILE A 254 -5.42 2.36 -5.80
C ILE A 254 -4.22 2.39 -4.85
N THR A 255 -3.98 3.49 -4.15
CA THR A 255 -2.80 3.71 -3.31
C THR A 255 -2.57 2.60 -2.28
N PRO A 256 -3.49 2.25 -1.38
CA PRO A 256 -3.29 1.18 -0.41
C PRO A 256 -3.19 -0.20 -1.05
N LEU A 257 -3.91 -0.44 -2.17
CA LEU A 257 -3.86 -1.70 -2.89
C LEU A 257 -2.49 -1.93 -3.56
N LEU A 258 -1.91 -0.90 -4.17
CA LEU A 258 -0.55 -0.97 -4.75
C LEU A 258 0.49 -1.34 -3.70
N ILE A 259 0.45 -0.72 -2.52
CA ILE A 259 1.40 -1.03 -1.45
C ILE A 259 1.23 -2.50 -0.99
N VAL A 260 -0.01 -3.00 -0.91
CA VAL A 260 -0.28 -4.41 -0.57
C VAL A 260 0.33 -5.36 -1.60
N VAL A 261 0.12 -5.09 -2.90
CA VAL A 261 0.65 -5.91 -3.99
C VAL A 261 2.16 -5.94 -3.97
N GLN A 262 2.81 -4.78 -3.88
CA GLN A 262 4.27 -4.69 -3.96
C GLN A 262 4.96 -5.28 -2.72
N VAL A 263 4.45 -5.01 -1.53
CA VAL A 263 4.97 -5.62 -0.29
C VAL A 263 4.76 -7.14 -0.31
N GLY A 264 3.61 -7.59 -0.77
CA GLY A 264 3.32 -9.02 -0.86
C GLY A 264 4.20 -9.74 -1.88
N LEU A 265 4.41 -9.18 -3.06
CA LEU A 265 5.32 -9.73 -4.08
C LEU A 265 6.79 -9.66 -3.62
N GLY A 266 7.21 -8.56 -3.00
CA GLY A 266 8.56 -8.41 -2.46
C GLY A 266 8.89 -9.46 -1.38
N LEU A 267 7.94 -9.74 -0.50
CA LEU A 267 8.08 -10.81 0.49
C LEU A 267 8.15 -12.21 -0.14
N GLN A 268 7.41 -12.47 -1.21
CA GLN A 268 7.45 -13.75 -1.93
C GLN A 268 8.82 -13.98 -2.60
N HIS A 269 9.38 -12.98 -3.26
CA HIS A 269 10.71 -13.07 -3.88
C HIS A 269 11.82 -13.28 -2.83
N GLY A 270 11.72 -12.62 -1.68
CA GLY A 270 12.66 -12.80 -0.57
C GLY A 270 12.62 -14.21 0.03
N ILE A 271 11.44 -14.82 0.13
CA ILE A 271 11.25 -16.19 0.64
C ILE A 271 11.78 -17.20 -0.38
N SER A 272 11.46 -17.04 -1.67
CA SER A 272 11.95 -17.94 -2.73
C SER A 272 13.48 -17.93 -2.85
N ALA A 273 14.11 -16.75 -2.76
CA ALA A 273 15.56 -16.64 -2.78
C ALA A 273 16.20 -17.33 -1.56
N ASN A 274 15.60 -17.19 -0.36
CA ASN A 274 16.13 -17.84 0.84
C ASN A 274 15.96 -19.37 0.81
N VAL A 275 14.87 -19.89 0.27
CA VAL A 275 14.64 -21.34 0.13
C VAL A 275 15.64 -21.94 -0.87
N MET A 276 15.84 -21.29 -2.03
CA MET A 276 16.84 -21.75 -3.02
C MET A 276 18.28 -21.72 -2.45
N THR A 277 18.63 -20.68 -1.70
CA THR A 277 19.95 -20.59 -1.06
C THR A 277 20.13 -21.64 0.02
N PHE A 278 19.09 -21.95 0.80
CA PHE A 278 19.13 -23.00 1.82
C PHE A 278 19.21 -24.39 1.19
N GLU A 279 18.46 -24.68 0.11
CA GLU A 279 18.56 -25.95 -0.63
C GLU A 279 19.93 -26.12 -1.28
N ALA A 280 20.50 -25.06 -1.87
CA ALA A 280 21.84 -25.11 -2.44
C ALA A 280 22.90 -25.38 -1.36
N ALA A 281 22.85 -24.66 -0.22
CA ALA A 281 23.77 -24.88 0.89
C ALA A 281 23.62 -26.26 1.51
N THR A 282 22.40 -26.82 1.58
CA THR A 282 22.16 -28.18 2.07
C THR A 282 22.70 -29.23 1.09
N ARG A 283 22.54 -29.02 -0.22
CA ARG A 283 23.13 -29.90 -1.23
C ARG A 283 24.64 -29.89 -1.22
N ASP A 284 25.28 -28.73 -1.09
CA ASP A 284 26.73 -28.60 -1.01
C ASP A 284 27.27 -29.26 0.27
N THR A 285 26.57 -29.12 1.40
CA THR A 285 26.93 -29.76 2.66
C THR A 285 26.77 -31.28 2.59
N LEU A 286 25.73 -31.79 1.95
CA LEU A 286 25.50 -33.21 1.74
C LEU A 286 26.49 -33.79 0.73
N ALA A 287 26.84 -33.05 -0.34
CA ALA A 287 27.84 -33.47 -1.32
C ALA A 287 29.24 -33.56 -0.69
N SER A 288 29.66 -32.53 0.06
CA SER A 288 30.94 -32.55 0.77
C SER A 288 31.03 -33.66 1.84
N ARG A 289 29.92 -33.95 2.51
CA ARG A 289 29.86 -35.06 3.50
C ARG A 289 29.90 -36.44 2.84
N SER A 290 29.29 -36.61 1.66
CA SER A 290 29.38 -37.86 0.88
C SER A 290 30.80 -38.10 0.33
N GLU A 291 31.48 -37.02 -0.06
CA GLU A 291 32.83 -37.05 -0.57
C GLU A 291 33.84 -37.38 0.54
N SER A 292 33.67 -36.82 1.75
CA SER A 292 34.48 -37.16 2.93
C SER A 292 34.25 -38.60 3.39
N LEU A 293 33.03 -39.13 3.34
CA LEU A 293 32.72 -40.52 3.63
C LEU A 293 33.34 -41.47 2.60
N HIS A 294 33.35 -41.10 1.32
CA HIS A 294 33.98 -41.92 0.28
C HIS A 294 35.50 -41.97 0.43
N ILE A 295 36.14 -40.87 0.84
CA ILE A 295 37.59 -40.83 1.13
C ILE A 295 37.94 -41.67 2.37
N ASP A 296 37.13 -41.67 3.42
CA ASP A 296 37.34 -42.48 4.62
C ASP A 296 37.18 -43.98 4.36
N ILE A 297 36.19 -44.38 3.53
CA ILE A 297 36.00 -45.78 3.14
C ILE A 297 37.19 -46.28 2.29
N THR A 298 37.68 -45.48 1.35
CA THR A 298 38.81 -45.81 0.48
C THR A 298 40.11 -45.91 1.28
N LYS A 299 40.27 -45.05 2.30
CA LYS A 299 41.44 -45.08 3.20
C LYS A 299 41.41 -46.28 4.14
N SER A 300 40.22 -46.69 4.61
CA SER A 300 40.04 -47.90 5.44
C SER A 300 40.29 -49.20 4.66
N GLN A 301 39.94 -49.25 3.37
CA GLN A 301 40.22 -50.41 2.51
C GLN A 301 41.70 -50.53 2.16
N ASN A 302 42.46 -49.44 2.00
CA ASN A 302 43.89 -49.49 1.72
C ASN A 302 44.76 -49.87 2.95
N THR A 303 44.26 -49.58 4.18
CA THR A 303 44.97 -50.01 5.43
C THR A 303 44.72 -51.48 5.82
N SER A 304 43.64 -52.09 5.28
CA SER A 304 43.31 -53.50 5.55
C SER A 304 44.01 -54.52 4.61
N GLY A 305 44.75 -54.01 3.61
CA GLY A 305 45.41 -54.85 2.59
C GLY A 305 46.88 -55.14 2.78
N ASP A 306 47.53 -54.64 3.86
CA ASP A 306 48.98 -54.70 4.01
C ASP A 306 49.47 -55.54 5.22
N ASP A 307 48.64 -56.41 5.83
CA ASP A 307 48.96 -57.29 6.88
C ASP A 307 48.97 -58.77 6.42
N THR A 308 49.97 -59.12 5.57
CA THR A 308 50.36 -60.55 5.42
C THR A 308 51.89 -60.72 5.40
N LEU A 309 52.36 -61.41 6.40
CA LEU A 309 53.58 -62.19 6.43
C LEU A 309 54.97 -61.53 6.70
N HIS A 310 55.42 -61.57 7.93
CA HIS A 310 56.70 -62.28 8.17
C HIS A 310 56.82 -62.76 9.64
N PRO A 311 57.21 -63.98 9.91
CA PRO A 311 57.44 -64.52 11.25
C PRO A 311 58.92 -64.44 11.62
N GLY A 312 59.19 -64.27 12.88
CA GLY A 312 60.46 -64.71 13.47
C GLY A 312 61.33 -63.67 14.15
N ASN A 313 61.48 -63.65 15.34
CA ASN A 313 62.51 -64.20 16.18
C ASN A 313 62.69 -63.43 17.52
N ASN A 314 62.58 -64.16 18.53
CA ASN A 314 63.21 -64.18 19.86
C ASN A 314 64.05 -62.99 20.39
N SER A 315 63.77 -62.77 21.63
CA SER A 315 64.68 -62.71 22.78
C SER A 315 64.82 -61.40 23.53
N SER A 316 64.59 -61.59 24.78
CA SER A 316 65.27 -61.08 26.00
C SER A 316 64.81 -59.76 26.56
N ILE A 317 64.10 -59.82 27.66
CA ILE A 317 64.55 -59.78 29.07
C ILE A 317 65.14 -58.40 29.49
N ARG A 318 64.52 -57.89 30.53
CA ARG A 318 64.98 -57.07 31.66
C ARG A 318 64.42 -55.67 31.71
N ASP A 319 63.64 -55.52 32.64
CA ASP A 319 63.83 -55.08 34.04
C ASP A 319 63.88 -53.57 34.28
N MET A 320 63.15 -53.25 35.28
CA MET A 320 63.34 -52.27 36.35
C MET A 320 62.65 -50.90 36.21
N LYS A 321 61.72 -50.80 37.10
CA LYS A 321 61.68 -49.96 38.31
C LYS A 321 61.60 -48.43 38.09
N GLY A 322 60.55 -47.86 38.60
CA GLY A 322 60.67 -47.12 39.83
C GLY A 322 60.31 -45.63 39.65
N GLY A 323 59.43 -45.19 40.48
CA GLY A 323 59.53 -44.04 41.32
C GLY A 323 58.75 -42.78 40.92
N SER A 324 57.68 -42.68 41.59
CA SER A 324 57.25 -41.55 42.42
C SER A 324 57.99 -40.19 42.23
N VAL A 325 57.32 -39.15 41.93
CA VAL A 325 56.85 -38.10 42.86
C VAL A 325 55.75 -37.30 42.14
#